data_1c7efb7c64d92237059665238a847c76
#
_entry.id   1c7efb7c64d92237059665238a847c76
#
_cell.length_a   1.000
_cell.length_b   1.000
_cell.length_c   1.000
_cell.angle_alpha   90.00
_cell.angle_beta   90.00
_cell.angle_gamma   90.00
#
_symmetry.space_group_name_H-M   'P 1'
#
loop_
_entity.id
_entity.type
_entity.pdbx_description
1 polymer ?
#
loop_
_entity_poly.entity_id
_entity_poly.type
_entity_poly.pdbx_seq_one_letter_code
_entity_poly.pdbx_strand_id
1 'polypeptide(L)'
;MRILAIANVVPLRDRSAGWFRFYHMLRILGREHEVHLHPLDLEWQLQYYGEEDTKHYTRELEDIGVRVTKGKWGDLRNLIRSQPLDIAFFEHYGSMRDIVDHIRFWQPQARVVMDTIDVAYQRFHAKAKLTANQEDLRLAQKVKTAELSAYAMSDLVIAISRVEAALLQQANPSLRIEVIPLIFATQPLQKKGRETRRYLVYVAHFDHDANVDGILLFCAQVLPLIQKELPEVRLRIVGHSPPSEVKALSGPNVEVLGFVPDIGEIYRSSDVAIAPMRFGGGLKGKIAEAMSFGLPVVTNSTCLEGFDLSPGVNVLAGDDPSAFADAVVSLLCDEALYLKVSENGWRFVKSNFSEEVVAAKLKDLIERRHEYLPKRLALGKRVAWNTRFMIEKRLLWRFRATGLDSR
;
A
#
# COMPACT_ATOMS: atom_id res chain seq x y z
N MET A 1 -24.73 -5.03 -3.41
CA MET A 1 -24.11 -6.20 -2.77
C MET A 1 -23.64 -5.83 -1.38
N ARG A 2 -23.42 -6.83 -0.52
CA ARG A 2 -22.82 -6.61 0.81
C ARG A 2 -21.40 -7.09 0.82
N ILE A 3 -20.48 -6.18 1.18
CA ILE A 3 -19.04 -6.40 1.21
C ILE A 3 -18.55 -6.22 2.65
N LEU A 4 -17.88 -7.23 3.18
CA LEU A 4 -17.17 -7.15 4.44
C LEU A 4 -15.68 -6.96 4.15
N ALA A 5 -15.19 -5.75 4.36
CA ALA A 5 -13.77 -5.43 4.29
C ALA A 5 -13.11 -5.71 5.66
N ILE A 6 -11.99 -6.40 5.66
CA ILE A 6 -11.24 -6.78 6.85
C ILE A 6 -9.81 -6.26 6.69
N ALA A 7 -9.40 -5.38 7.58
CA ALA A 7 -8.08 -4.76 7.58
C ALA A 7 -7.44 -4.88 8.96
N ASN A 8 -6.14 -4.70 9.06
CA ASN A 8 -5.49 -4.65 10.36
C ASN A 8 -5.94 -3.42 11.15
N VAL A 9 -6.06 -2.28 10.49
CA VAL A 9 -6.42 -0.99 11.09
C VAL A 9 -7.41 -0.23 10.19
N VAL A 10 -7.98 0.85 10.68
CA VAL A 10 -8.67 1.84 9.86
C VAL A 10 -7.62 2.52 8.98
N PRO A 11 -7.79 2.57 7.64
CA PRO A 11 -6.78 3.12 6.74
C PRO A 11 -6.57 4.62 6.97
N LEU A 12 -5.34 4.98 7.36
CA LEU A 12 -4.88 6.37 7.52
C LEU A 12 -4.34 6.83 6.17
N ARG A 13 -5.22 7.39 5.33
CA ARG A 13 -4.98 7.61 3.88
C ARG A 13 -3.77 8.46 3.54
N ASP A 14 -3.32 9.33 4.44
CA ASP A 14 -2.18 10.23 4.25
C ASP A 14 -0.85 9.70 4.82
N ARG A 15 -0.86 8.50 5.41
CA ARG A 15 0.33 7.91 6.05
C ARG A 15 1.07 6.92 5.16
N SER A 16 0.38 6.24 4.24
CA SER A 16 1.01 5.31 3.30
C SER A 16 0.22 5.16 2.01
N ALA A 17 0.91 4.88 0.89
CA ALA A 17 0.29 4.63 -0.40
C ALA A 17 -0.66 3.41 -0.39
N GLY A 18 -0.36 2.38 0.43
CA GLY A 18 -1.23 1.21 0.60
C GLY A 18 -2.56 1.58 1.26
N TRP A 19 -2.50 2.35 2.37
CA TRP A 19 -3.72 2.80 3.04
C TRP A 19 -4.49 3.84 2.23
N PHE A 20 -3.79 4.73 1.51
CA PHE A 20 -4.43 5.63 0.54
C PHE A 20 -5.23 4.84 -0.49
N ARG A 21 -4.60 3.83 -1.10
CA ARG A 21 -5.25 2.95 -2.08
C ARG A 21 -6.46 2.24 -1.47
N PHE A 22 -6.31 1.59 -0.32
CA PHE A 22 -7.38 0.85 0.32
C PHE A 22 -8.57 1.74 0.70
N TYR A 23 -8.30 2.94 1.26
CA TYR A 23 -9.33 3.95 1.52
C TYR A 23 -10.14 4.30 0.26
N HIS A 24 -9.45 4.58 -0.85
CA HIS A 24 -10.11 4.91 -2.11
C HIS A 24 -10.87 3.72 -2.70
N MET A 25 -10.37 2.49 -2.55
CA MET A 25 -11.10 1.29 -2.94
C MET A 25 -12.41 1.14 -2.13
N LEU A 26 -12.37 1.35 -0.81
CA LEU A 26 -13.57 1.36 0.03
C LEU A 26 -14.55 2.46 -0.39
N ARG A 27 -14.04 3.66 -0.71
CA ARG A 27 -14.85 4.78 -1.21
C ARG A 27 -15.53 4.45 -2.54
N ILE A 28 -14.82 3.85 -3.48
CA ILE A 28 -15.38 3.42 -4.77
C ILE A 28 -16.47 2.37 -4.54
N LEU A 29 -16.19 1.37 -3.71
CA LEU A 29 -17.15 0.31 -3.40
C LEU A 29 -18.37 0.81 -2.62
N GLY A 30 -18.19 1.75 -1.69
CA GLY A 30 -19.26 2.33 -0.87
C GLY A 30 -20.28 3.15 -1.65
N ARG A 31 -19.94 3.64 -2.86
CA ARG A 31 -20.89 4.36 -3.73
C ARG A 31 -22.03 3.50 -4.25
N GLU A 32 -21.78 2.21 -4.49
CA GLU A 32 -22.76 1.31 -5.15
C GLU A 32 -23.11 0.09 -4.28
N HIS A 33 -22.40 -0.14 -3.17
CA HIS A 33 -22.53 -1.35 -2.35
C HIS A 33 -22.61 -1.02 -0.87
N GLU A 34 -23.20 -1.92 -0.09
CA GLU A 34 -23.16 -1.86 1.38
C GLU A 34 -21.81 -2.41 1.85
N VAL A 35 -20.94 -1.53 2.34
CA VAL A 35 -19.59 -1.86 2.76
C VAL A 35 -19.47 -1.74 4.28
N HIS A 36 -18.99 -2.80 4.91
CA HIS A 36 -18.62 -2.82 6.33
C HIS A 36 -17.11 -3.01 6.45
N LEU A 37 -16.42 -2.11 7.13
CA LEU A 37 -15.00 -2.26 7.49
C LEU A 37 -14.89 -2.81 8.91
N HIS A 38 -14.12 -3.88 9.08
CA HIS A 38 -13.75 -4.42 10.38
C HIS A 38 -12.24 -4.32 10.59
N PRO A 39 -11.75 -3.36 11.39
CA PRO A 39 -10.35 -3.29 11.79
C PRO A 39 -10.05 -4.33 12.87
N LEU A 40 -8.96 -5.10 12.73
CA LEU A 40 -8.59 -6.16 13.68
C LEU A 40 -7.85 -5.64 14.91
N ASP A 41 -6.99 -4.63 14.71
CA ASP A 41 -6.08 -4.09 15.72
C ASP A 41 -6.40 -2.62 16.06
N LEU A 42 -7.70 -2.31 16.21
CA LEU A 42 -8.14 -0.95 16.50
C LEU A 42 -7.58 -0.41 17.82
N GLU A 43 -7.43 -1.27 18.84
CA GLU A 43 -6.85 -0.87 20.14
C GLU A 43 -5.38 -0.46 19.99
N TRP A 44 -4.60 -1.22 19.23
CA TRP A 44 -3.22 -0.85 18.90
C TRP A 44 -3.17 0.48 18.13
N GLN A 45 -4.05 0.67 17.15
CA GLN A 45 -4.12 1.89 16.37
C GLN A 45 -4.41 3.11 17.25
N LEU A 46 -5.37 3.01 18.19
CA LEU A 46 -5.69 4.06 19.14
C LEU A 46 -4.50 4.42 20.04
N GLN A 47 -3.71 3.43 20.45
CA GLN A 47 -2.52 3.66 21.29
C GLN A 47 -1.37 4.30 20.49
N TYR A 48 -1.17 3.89 19.25
CA TYR A 48 -0.01 4.30 18.44
C TYR A 48 -0.22 5.64 17.72
N TYR A 49 -1.38 5.84 17.10
CA TYR A 49 -1.71 7.05 16.34
C TYR A 49 -2.57 8.05 17.09
N GLY A 50 -3.13 7.65 18.23
CA GLY A 50 -4.04 8.47 19.03
C GLY A 50 -5.52 8.30 18.67
N GLU A 51 -6.37 8.70 19.63
CA GLU A 51 -7.82 8.57 19.51
C GLU A 51 -8.41 9.56 18.49
N GLU A 52 -7.86 10.77 18.46
CA GLU A 52 -8.34 11.85 17.57
C GLU A 52 -8.13 11.51 16.10
N ASP A 53 -6.91 11.12 15.72
CA ASP A 53 -6.58 10.69 14.36
C ASP A 53 -7.45 9.51 13.94
N THR A 54 -7.54 8.47 14.76
CA THR A 54 -8.33 7.27 14.45
C THR A 54 -9.81 7.60 14.26
N LYS A 55 -10.38 8.47 15.11
CA LYS A 55 -11.77 8.93 14.97
C LYS A 55 -11.98 9.78 13.71
N HIS A 56 -11.01 10.61 13.36
CA HIS A 56 -11.07 11.42 12.15
C HIS A 56 -11.23 10.55 10.90
N TYR A 57 -10.33 9.59 10.69
CA TYR A 57 -10.39 8.69 9.51
C TYR A 57 -11.58 7.73 9.54
N THR A 58 -12.04 7.34 10.74
CA THR A 58 -13.28 6.56 10.88
C THR A 58 -14.48 7.35 10.37
N ARG A 59 -14.62 8.63 10.78
CA ARG A 59 -15.70 9.50 10.32
C ARG A 59 -15.64 9.74 8.81
N GLU A 60 -14.45 10.00 8.25
CA GLU A 60 -14.30 10.15 6.80
C GLU A 60 -14.83 8.94 6.02
N LEU A 61 -14.61 7.71 6.53
CA LEU A 61 -15.16 6.50 5.92
C LEU A 61 -16.68 6.39 6.10
N GLU A 62 -17.18 6.75 7.28
CA GLU A 62 -18.63 6.74 7.55
C GLU A 62 -19.38 7.77 6.70
N ASP A 63 -18.79 8.95 6.49
CA ASP A 63 -19.35 10.04 5.64
C ASP A 63 -19.47 9.61 4.16
N ILE A 64 -18.64 8.68 3.71
CA ILE A 64 -18.73 8.10 2.36
C ILE A 64 -19.54 6.79 2.29
N GLY A 65 -20.25 6.44 3.35
CA GLY A 65 -21.18 5.31 3.40
C GLY A 65 -20.57 3.97 3.81
N VAL A 66 -19.30 3.93 4.26
CA VAL A 66 -18.65 2.73 4.80
C VAL A 66 -18.92 2.63 6.30
N ARG A 67 -19.53 1.54 6.74
CA ARG A 67 -19.80 1.30 8.17
C ARG A 67 -18.57 0.70 8.84
N VAL A 68 -18.01 1.39 9.83
CA VAL A 68 -16.82 0.91 10.57
C VAL A 68 -17.23 0.26 11.88
N THR A 69 -16.78 -0.95 12.16
CA THR A 69 -17.05 -1.65 13.42
C THR A 69 -16.04 -1.28 14.50
N LYS A 70 -16.35 -1.66 15.76
CA LYS A 70 -15.47 -1.38 16.90
C LYS A 70 -14.26 -2.33 17.02
N GLY A 71 -13.95 -3.13 16.00
CA GLY A 71 -12.80 -4.04 15.98
C GLY A 71 -12.90 -5.26 16.91
N LYS A 72 -14.04 -5.49 17.54
CA LYS A 72 -14.20 -6.63 18.43
C LYS A 72 -14.58 -7.90 17.68
N TRP A 73 -13.98 -9.02 18.07
CA TRP A 73 -14.30 -10.33 17.48
C TRP A 73 -15.80 -10.67 17.48
N GLY A 74 -16.51 -10.23 18.53
CA GLY A 74 -17.97 -10.40 18.62
C GLY A 74 -18.72 -9.70 17.51
N ASP A 75 -18.31 -8.49 17.13
CA ASP A 75 -18.91 -7.71 16.05
C ASP A 75 -18.67 -8.39 14.70
N LEU A 76 -17.45 -8.85 14.45
CA LEU A 76 -17.11 -9.61 13.24
C LEU A 76 -17.94 -10.89 13.11
N ARG A 77 -18.04 -11.68 14.20
CA ARG A 77 -18.86 -12.89 14.22
C ARG A 77 -20.33 -12.59 13.93
N ASN A 78 -20.86 -11.53 14.51
CA ASN A 78 -22.24 -11.12 14.28
C ASN A 78 -22.47 -10.72 12.83
N LEU A 79 -21.58 -9.93 12.23
CA LEU A 79 -21.67 -9.57 10.81
C LEU A 79 -21.66 -10.80 9.90
N ILE A 80 -20.74 -11.74 10.15
CA ILE A 80 -20.64 -12.97 9.35
C ILE A 80 -21.89 -13.87 9.51
N ARG A 81 -22.54 -13.87 10.67
CA ARG A 81 -23.67 -14.78 10.97
C ARG A 81 -25.04 -14.19 10.65
N SER A 82 -25.21 -12.88 10.80
CA SER A 82 -26.54 -12.24 10.81
C SER A 82 -27.08 -11.92 9.44
N GLN A 83 -26.22 -11.79 8.43
CA GLN A 83 -26.64 -11.28 7.12
C GLN A 83 -25.82 -11.93 6.00
N PRO A 84 -26.45 -12.17 4.81
CA PRO A 84 -25.73 -12.70 3.65
C PRO A 84 -24.57 -11.80 3.23
N LEU A 85 -23.43 -12.38 2.94
CA LEU A 85 -22.26 -11.70 2.38
C LEU A 85 -22.05 -12.13 0.92
N ASP A 86 -21.77 -11.18 0.05
CA ASP A 86 -21.37 -11.45 -1.33
C ASP A 86 -19.84 -11.57 -1.44
N ILE A 87 -19.11 -10.67 -0.76
CA ILE A 87 -17.65 -10.60 -0.80
C ILE A 87 -17.09 -10.35 0.61
N ALA A 88 -16.07 -11.13 0.97
CA ALA A 88 -15.17 -10.84 2.08
C ALA A 88 -13.84 -10.36 1.48
N PHE A 89 -13.51 -9.10 1.70
CA PHE A 89 -12.35 -8.41 1.14
C PHE A 89 -11.29 -8.20 2.19
N PHE A 90 -10.13 -8.83 2.04
CA PHE A 90 -9.01 -8.76 2.98
C PHE A 90 -7.92 -7.84 2.46
N GLU A 91 -7.49 -6.89 3.29
CA GLU A 91 -6.43 -5.93 2.95
C GLU A 91 -5.03 -6.53 3.08
N HIS A 92 -4.83 -7.55 3.94
CA HIS A 92 -3.50 -8.10 4.20
C HIS A 92 -3.55 -9.58 4.56
N TYR A 93 -2.53 -10.36 4.13
CA TYR A 93 -2.49 -11.81 4.36
C TYR A 93 -2.56 -12.20 5.84
N GLY A 94 -2.01 -11.38 6.74
CA GLY A 94 -2.03 -11.63 8.18
C GLY A 94 -3.42 -11.67 8.79
N SER A 95 -4.38 -11.00 8.18
CA SER A 95 -5.77 -10.91 8.66
C SER A 95 -6.63 -12.12 8.31
N MET A 96 -6.16 -13.04 7.46
CA MET A 96 -7.01 -14.12 6.90
C MET A 96 -7.21 -15.35 7.78
N ARG A 97 -6.22 -15.73 8.57
CA ARG A 97 -6.01 -17.07 9.10
C ARG A 97 -7.27 -17.79 9.60
N ASP A 98 -7.86 -17.32 10.68
CA ASP A 98 -9.01 -18.00 11.30
C ASP A 98 -10.34 -17.47 10.77
N ILE A 99 -10.32 -16.29 10.15
CA ILE A 99 -11.52 -15.59 9.68
C ILE A 99 -12.08 -16.26 8.42
N VAL A 100 -11.21 -16.70 7.50
CA VAL A 100 -11.63 -17.34 6.24
C VAL A 100 -12.42 -18.62 6.51
N ASP A 101 -11.96 -19.48 7.43
CA ASP A 101 -12.67 -20.70 7.76
C ASP A 101 -14.06 -20.39 8.37
N HIS A 102 -14.16 -19.31 9.17
CA HIS A 102 -15.42 -18.86 9.73
C HIS A 102 -16.39 -18.37 8.65
N ILE A 103 -15.88 -17.57 7.68
CA ILE A 103 -16.65 -17.12 6.53
C ILE A 103 -17.10 -18.32 5.70
N ARG A 104 -16.20 -19.23 5.35
CA ARG A 104 -16.52 -20.44 4.55
C ARG A 104 -17.58 -21.32 5.20
N PHE A 105 -17.62 -21.34 6.54
CA PHE A 105 -18.61 -22.13 7.28
C PHE A 105 -19.99 -21.48 7.26
N TRP A 106 -20.07 -20.16 7.57
CA TRP A 106 -21.34 -19.46 7.72
C TRP A 106 -21.87 -18.84 6.42
N GLN A 107 -20.98 -18.49 5.52
CA GLN A 107 -21.25 -17.81 4.24
C GLN A 107 -20.61 -18.56 3.07
N PRO A 108 -21.00 -19.81 2.79
CA PRO A 108 -20.32 -20.65 1.81
C PRO A 108 -20.40 -20.12 0.38
N GLN A 109 -21.25 -19.14 0.10
CA GLN A 109 -21.40 -18.47 -1.20
C GLN A 109 -20.59 -17.17 -1.28
N ALA A 110 -20.10 -16.65 -0.15
CA ALA A 110 -19.27 -15.45 -0.14
C ALA A 110 -17.92 -15.72 -0.82
N ARG A 111 -17.50 -14.78 -1.66
CA ARG A 111 -16.18 -14.83 -2.31
C ARG A 111 -15.15 -14.18 -1.41
N VAL A 112 -14.04 -14.84 -1.25
CA VAL A 112 -12.90 -14.33 -0.48
C VAL A 112 -11.91 -13.70 -1.45
N VAL A 113 -11.78 -12.39 -1.37
CA VAL A 113 -10.85 -11.59 -2.17
C VAL A 113 -9.74 -11.10 -1.27
N MET A 114 -8.50 -11.29 -1.71
CA MET A 114 -7.30 -10.84 -1.02
C MET A 114 -6.62 -9.75 -1.81
N ASP A 115 -6.42 -8.59 -1.20
CA ASP A 115 -5.56 -7.54 -1.72
C ASP A 115 -4.16 -7.70 -1.16
N THR A 116 -3.15 -7.78 -2.00
CA THR A 116 -1.76 -7.99 -1.54
C THR A 116 -1.15 -6.73 -0.94
N ILE A 117 -1.58 -5.53 -1.38
CA ILE A 117 -0.96 -4.22 -1.14
C ILE A 117 0.47 -4.16 -1.68
N ASP A 118 1.30 -5.11 -1.29
CA ASP A 118 2.61 -5.48 -1.84
C ASP A 118 2.85 -6.97 -1.58
N VAL A 119 3.81 -7.55 -2.28
CA VAL A 119 4.28 -8.91 -2.00
C VAL A 119 5.42 -8.81 -0.99
N ALA A 120 5.08 -8.84 0.30
CA ALA A 120 5.99 -8.54 1.40
C ALA A 120 7.26 -9.41 1.41
N TYR A 121 7.17 -10.70 1.07
CA TYR A 121 8.34 -11.58 1.07
C TYR A 121 9.42 -11.15 0.06
N GLN A 122 9.08 -10.43 -1.00
CA GLN A 122 10.04 -9.86 -1.95
C GLN A 122 10.96 -8.86 -1.28
N ARG A 123 10.41 -7.96 -0.47
CA ARG A 123 11.15 -6.96 0.28
C ARG A 123 12.14 -7.61 1.25
N PHE A 124 11.70 -8.65 1.97
CA PHE A 124 12.57 -9.40 2.86
C PHE A 124 13.66 -10.18 2.11
N HIS A 125 13.33 -10.74 0.94
CA HIS A 125 14.31 -11.41 0.08
C HIS A 125 15.35 -10.44 -0.48
N ALA A 126 14.94 -9.26 -0.93
CA ALA A 126 15.85 -8.25 -1.44
C ALA A 126 16.80 -7.76 -0.34
N LYS A 127 16.30 -7.54 0.89
CA LYS A 127 17.12 -7.22 2.05
C LYS A 127 18.14 -8.33 2.34
N ALA A 128 17.69 -9.58 2.40
CA ALA A 128 18.54 -10.72 2.69
C ALA A 128 19.66 -10.91 1.65
N LYS A 129 19.40 -10.63 0.38
CA LYS A 129 20.44 -10.65 -0.67
C LYS A 129 21.48 -9.55 -0.46
N LEU A 130 21.06 -8.37 -0.05
CA LEU A 130 21.96 -7.24 0.16
C LEU A 130 22.82 -7.43 1.41
N THR A 131 22.21 -7.90 2.51
CA THR A 131 22.89 -8.06 3.81
C THR A 131 23.68 -9.36 3.92
N ALA A 132 23.39 -10.35 3.05
CA ALA A 132 23.87 -11.74 3.14
C ALA A 132 23.60 -12.38 4.53
N ASN A 133 22.57 -11.91 5.24
CA ASN A 133 22.24 -12.33 6.60
C ASN A 133 21.33 -13.56 6.59
N GLN A 134 21.70 -14.59 7.33
CA GLN A 134 20.94 -15.84 7.46
C GLN A 134 19.58 -15.66 8.16
N GLU A 135 19.47 -14.71 9.10
CA GLU A 135 18.21 -14.42 9.79
C GLU A 135 17.22 -13.75 8.86
N ASP A 136 17.68 -12.80 8.04
CA ASP A 136 16.85 -12.16 7.02
C ASP A 136 16.33 -13.17 6.00
N LEU A 137 17.16 -14.18 5.60
CA LEU A 137 16.73 -15.27 4.73
C LEU A 137 15.65 -16.14 5.37
N ARG A 138 15.81 -16.49 6.64
CA ARG A 138 14.81 -17.29 7.39
C ARG A 138 13.50 -16.52 7.53
N LEU A 139 13.57 -15.23 7.82
CA LEU A 139 12.40 -14.36 7.89
C LEU A 139 11.68 -14.27 6.54
N ALA A 140 12.44 -14.04 5.45
CA ALA A 140 11.89 -14.00 4.10
C ALA A 140 11.14 -15.29 3.75
N GLN A 141 11.71 -16.46 4.09
CA GLN A 141 11.06 -17.75 3.85
C GLN A 141 9.81 -17.97 4.70
N LYS A 142 9.82 -17.52 5.96
CA LYS A 142 8.66 -17.57 6.85
C LYS A 142 7.52 -16.71 6.33
N VAL A 143 7.82 -15.47 5.93
CA VAL A 143 6.85 -14.55 5.34
C VAL A 143 6.29 -15.12 4.04
N LYS A 144 7.15 -15.61 3.13
CA LYS A 144 6.71 -16.25 1.88
C LYS A 144 5.72 -17.37 2.11
N THR A 145 6.00 -18.24 3.07
CA THR A 145 5.11 -19.38 3.39
C THR A 145 3.76 -18.88 3.91
N ALA A 146 3.76 -17.88 4.78
CA ALA A 146 2.54 -17.30 5.34
C ALA A 146 1.68 -16.60 4.27
N GLU A 147 2.29 -15.77 3.42
CA GLU A 147 1.61 -15.08 2.33
C GLU A 147 1.02 -16.05 1.31
N LEU A 148 1.81 -16.97 0.76
CA LEU A 148 1.33 -17.94 -0.24
C LEU A 148 0.23 -18.85 0.32
N SER A 149 0.29 -19.18 1.62
CA SER A 149 -0.78 -19.94 2.28
C SER A 149 -2.08 -19.14 2.37
N ALA A 150 -2.01 -17.85 2.68
CA ALA A 150 -3.17 -16.96 2.71
C ALA A 150 -3.77 -16.78 1.29
N TYR A 151 -2.92 -16.52 0.30
CA TYR A 151 -3.36 -16.39 -1.08
C TYR A 151 -4.03 -17.67 -1.61
N ALA A 152 -3.51 -18.84 -1.25
CA ALA A 152 -4.11 -20.12 -1.59
C ALA A 152 -5.51 -20.33 -0.96
N MET A 153 -5.84 -19.67 0.14
CA MET A 153 -7.18 -19.71 0.74
C MET A 153 -8.19 -18.77 0.05
N SER A 154 -7.71 -17.80 -0.75
CA SER A 154 -8.57 -16.82 -1.44
C SER A 154 -9.17 -17.41 -2.71
N ASP A 155 -10.33 -16.89 -3.13
CA ASP A 155 -10.93 -17.20 -4.43
C ASP A 155 -10.33 -16.34 -5.52
N LEU A 156 -9.88 -15.13 -5.15
CA LEU A 156 -9.23 -14.16 -5.98
C LEU A 156 -8.17 -13.42 -5.20
N VAL A 157 -7.02 -13.18 -5.83
CA VAL A 157 -5.93 -12.33 -5.32
C VAL A 157 -5.84 -11.09 -6.20
N ILE A 158 -5.73 -9.94 -5.60
CA ILE A 158 -5.50 -8.67 -6.29
C ILE A 158 -4.03 -8.30 -6.08
N ALA A 159 -3.26 -8.25 -7.16
CA ALA A 159 -1.90 -7.74 -7.18
C ALA A 159 -1.87 -6.27 -7.62
N ILE A 160 -0.87 -5.50 -7.18
CA ILE A 160 -0.75 -4.08 -7.56
C ILE A 160 -0.04 -3.85 -8.89
N SER A 161 0.65 -4.88 -9.42
CA SER A 161 1.37 -4.80 -10.70
C SER A 161 1.35 -6.14 -11.44
N ARG A 162 1.61 -6.07 -12.77
CA ARG A 162 1.79 -7.27 -13.60
C ARG A 162 3.00 -8.09 -13.17
N VAL A 163 4.05 -7.45 -12.68
CA VAL A 163 5.27 -8.13 -12.20
C VAL A 163 4.95 -8.96 -10.96
N GLU A 164 4.22 -8.38 -9.99
CA GLU A 164 3.77 -9.14 -8.80
C GLU A 164 2.80 -10.26 -9.17
N ALA A 165 1.86 -10.00 -10.08
CA ALA A 165 0.96 -11.04 -10.56
C ALA A 165 1.70 -12.22 -11.19
N ALA A 166 2.68 -11.94 -12.05
CA ALA A 166 3.51 -12.98 -12.68
C ALA A 166 4.32 -13.77 -11.64
N LEU A 167 4.89 -13.08 -10.65
CA LEU A 167 5.63 -13.69 -9.57
C LEU A 167 4.76 -14.64 -8.72
N LEU A 168 3.57 -14.19 -8.34
CA LEU A 168 2.62 -14.99 -7.58
C LEU A 168 2.11 -16.17 -8.40
N GLN A 169 1.86 -15.98 -9.70
CA GLN A 169 1.46 -17.03 -10.62
C GLN A 169 2.55 -18.09 -10.78
N GLN A 170 3.83 -17.69 -10.83
CA GLN A 170 4.96 -18.61 -10.84
C GLN A 170 5.09 -19.38 -9.52
N ALA A 171 4.88 -18.69 -8.37
CA ALA A 171 4.96 -19.32 -7.06
C ALA A 171 3.82 -20.31 -6.79
N ASN A 172 2.63 -20.02 -7.33
CA ASN A 172 1.47 -20.90 -7.24
C ASN A 172 0.56 -20.74 -8.47
N PRO A 173 0.70 -21.60 -9.51
CA PRO A 173 -0.09 -21.52 -10.74
C PRO A 173 -1.61 -21.67 -10.55
N SER A 174 -2.07 -22.16 -9.40
CA SER A 174 -3.51 -22.32 -9.10
C SER A 174 -4.18 -21.03 -8.62
N LEU A 175 -3.42 -19.96 -8.35
CA LEU A 175 -3.98 -18.70 -7.93
C LEU A 175 -4.72 -18.03 -9.10
N ARG A 176 -5.89 -17.49 -8.82
CA ARG A 176 -6.56 -16.55 -9.69
C ARG A 176 -6.14 -15.16 -9.29
N ILE A 177 -5.55 -14.42 -10.22
CA ILE A 177 -4.95 -13.12 -9.93
C ILE A 177 -5.49 -12.07 -10.90
N GLU A 178 -5.90 -10.94 -10.36
CA GLU A 178 -6.25 -9.74 -11.11
C GLU A 178 -5.32 -8.59 -10.72
N VAL A 179 -5.11 -7.64 -11.63
CA VAL A 179 -4.21 -6.50 -11.37
C VAL A 179 -5.03 -5.23 -11.21
N ILE A 180 -5.06 -4.72 -9.98
CA ILE A 180 -5.61 -3.41 -9.63
C ILE A 180 -4.46 -2.57 -9.05
N PRO A 181 -4.01 -1.52 -9.74
CA PRO A 181 -2.81 -0.78 -9.35
C PRO A 181 -3.05 0.12 -8.12
N LEU A 182 -2.01 0.83 -7.70
CA LEU A 182 -2.11 1.95 -6.76
C LEU A 182 -3.04 3.04 -7.31
N ILE A 183 -3.49 3.94 -6.45
CA ILE A 183 -4.35 5.07 -6.81
C ILE A 183 -3.60 6.36 -6.51
N PHE A 184 -3.62 7.29 -7.47
CA PHE A 184 -3.11 8.64 -7.26
C PHE A 184 -4.05 9.67 -7.89
N ALA A 185 -4.36 10.73 -7.13
CA ALA A 185 -5.12 11.85 -7.65
C ALA A 185 -4.18 12.80 -8.40
N THR A 186 -4.30 12.85 -9.73
CA THR A 186 -3.48 13.77 -10.52
C THR A 186 -3.90 15.22 -10.28
N GLN A 187 -2.90 16.08 -10.03
CA GLN A 187 -3.07 17.52 -9.88
C GLN A 187 -2.87 18.22 -11.22
N PRO A 188 -3.42 19.43 -11.42
CA PRO A 188 -3.14 20.21 -12.62
C PRO A 188 -1.63 20.46 -12.78
N LEU A 189 -1.13 20.26 -14.00
CA LEU A 189 0.27 20.56 -14.31
C LEU A 189 0.58 22.05 -14.09
N GLN A 190 1.59 22.31 -13.29
CA GLN A 190 2.12 23.66 -13.08
C GLN A 190 3.39 23.84 -13.92
N LYS A 191 3.42 24.85 -14.76
CA LYS A 191 4.64 25.22 -15.50
C LYS A 191 5.52 26.07 -14.59
N LYS A 192 6.70 25.53 -14.21
CA LYS A 192 7.70 26.24 -13.42
C LYS A 192 8.80 26.78 -14.36
N GLY A 193 9.14 28.07 -14.18
CA GLY A 193 10.27 28.68 -14.91
C GLY A 193 11.63 28.09 -14.47
N ARG A 194 12.61 28.07 -15.38
CA ARG A 194 13.95 27.51 -15.13
C ARG A 194 14.72 28.24 -14.01
N GLU A 195 14.55 29.56 -13.89
CA GLU A 195 15.35 30.42 -12.98
C GLU A 195 15.14 30.11 -11.48
N THR A 196 14.10 29.34 -11.14
CA THR A 196 13.74 29.05 -9.75
C THR A 196 14.00 27.59 -9.34
N ARG A 197 14.48 26.74 -10.26
CA ARG A 197 14.63 25.28 -9.99
C ARG A 197 15.85 24.99 -9.15
N ARG A 198 15.65 24.65 -7.87
CA ARG A 198 16.71 24.30 -6.92
C ARG A 198 16.33 23.31 -5.85
N TYR A 199 15.06 22.90 -5.78
CA TYR A 199 14.57 22.03 -4.71
C TYR A 199 14.38 20.59 -5.18
N LEU A 200 15.16 19.68 -4.59
CA LEU A 200 14.93 18.26 -4.66
C LEU A 200 14.00 17.84 -3.52
N VAL A 201 13.17 16.81 -3.73
CA VAL A 201 12.35 16.23 -2.67
C VAL A 201 12.50 14.72 -2.61
N TYR A 202 12.64 14.21 -1.39
CA TYR A 202 12.58 12.80 -1.06
C TYR A 202 11.45 12.57 -0.06
N VAL A 203 10.45 11.77 -0.46
CA VAL A 203 9.32 11.41 0.41
C VAL A 203 9.42 9.94 0.78
N ALA A 204 9.33 9.63 2.08
CA ALA A 204 9.51 8.26 2.54
C ALA A 204 8.82 7.97 3.87
N HIS A 205 8.43 6.72 4.09
CA HIS A 205 8.11 6.18 5.39
C HIS A 205 9.37 5.53 5.97
N PHE A 206 9.91 6.07 7.06
CA PHE A 206 11.24 5.68 7.56
C PHE A 206 11.24 4.40 8.41
N ASP A 207 10.11 3.78 8.66
CA ASP A 207 10.05 2.41 9.21
C ASP A 207 10.56 1.35 8.21
N HIS A 208 10.79 1.74 6.96
CA HIS A 208 11.38 0.88 5.94
C HIS A 208 12.87 1.16 5.76
N ASP A 209 13.71 0.22 6.15
CA ASP A 209 15.19 0.31 6.07
C ASP A 209 15.69 0.75 4.68
N ALA A 210 15.01 0.31 3.60
CA ALA A 210 15.38 0.69 2.23
C ALA A 210 15.28 2.20 1.98
N ASN A 211 14.36 2.87 2.66
CA ASN A 211 14.23 4.32 2.55
C ASN A 211 15.33 5.07 3.31
N VAL A 212 15.70 4.56 4.47
CA VAL A 212 16.82 5.11 5.26
C VAL A 212 18.13 4.93 4.50
N ASP A 213 18.40 3.71 4.04
CA ASP A 213 19.62 3.37 3.29
C ASP A 213 19.76 4.24 2.03
N GLY A 214 18.69 4.37 1.24
CA GLY A 214 18.71 5.14 -0.01
C GLY A 214 19.03 6.62 0.20
N ILE A 215 18.44 7.27 1.21
CA ILE A 215 18.68 8.70 1.44
C ILE A 215 20.05 8.98 2.06
N LEU A 216 20.54 8.10 2.93
CA LEU A 216 21.89 8.21 3.47
C LEU A 216 22.93 8.12 2.36
N LEU A 217 22.79 7.13 1.47
CA LEU A 217 23.68 6.97 0.32
C LEU A 217 23.61 8.17 -0.64
N PHE A 218 22.41 8.64 -0.93
CA PHE A 218 22.21 9.81 -1.80
C PHE A 218 22.93 11.04 -1.24
N CYS A 219 22.75 11.34 0.04
CA CYS A 219 23.41 12.47 0.69
C CYS A 219 24.93 12.33 0.74
N ALA A 220 25.44 11.10 0.91
CA ALA A 220 26.87 10.86 1.00
C ALA A 220 27.58 10.85 -0.36
N GLN A 221 26.95 10.36 -1.42
CA GLN A 221 27.63 10.08 -2.68
C GLN A 221 27.08 10.86 -3.88
N VAL A 222 25.81 11.22 -3.92
CA VAL A 222 25.18 11.86 -5.07
C VAL A 222 25.02 13.37 -4.88
N LEU A 223 24.49 13.79 -3.73
CA LEU A 223 24.24 15.21 -3.49
C LEU A 223 25.49 16.09 -3.62
N PRO A 224 26.70 15.68 -3.15
CA PRO A 224 27.93 16.45 -3.34
C PRO A 224 28.30 16.64 -4.82
N LEU A 225 28.00 15.64 -5.69
CA LEU A 225 28.26 15.76 -7.12
C LEU A 225 27.33 16.79 -7.76
N ILE A 226 26.04 16.78 -7.38
CA ILE A 226 25.08 17.77 -7.85
C ILE A 226 25.49 19.17 -7.40
N GLN A 227 25.87 19.33 -6.13
CA GLN A 227 26.24 20.63 -5.55
C GLN A 227 27.56 21.19 -6.09
N LYS A 228 28.43 20.34 -6.62
CA LYS A 228 29.65 20.79 -7.33
C LYS A 228 29.30 21.58 -8.58
N GLU A 229 28.23 21.23 -9.28
CA GLU A 229 27.76 21.91 -10.51
C GLU A 229 26.72 22.99 -10.18
N LEU A 230 25.84 22.73 -9.22
CA LEU A 230 24.72 23.58 -8.81
C LEU A 230 24.73 23.80 -7.29
N PRO A 231 25.57 24.71 -6.76
CA PRO A 231 25.79 24.88 -5.32
C PRO A 231 24.54 25.28 -4.54
N GLU A 232 23.57 25.90 -5.20
CA GLU A 232 22.32 26.37 -4.57
C GLU A 232 21.25 25.27 -4.44
N VAL A 233 21.49 24.06 -4.95
CA VAL A 233 20.53 22.95 -4.86
C VAL A 233 20.33 22.55 -3.39
N ARG A 234 19.07 22.42 -3.02
CA ARG A 234 18.62 22.01 -1.69
C ARG A 234 17.81 20.74 -1.76
N LEU A 235 17.91 19.91 -0.73
CA LEU A 235 17.15 18.68 -0.58
C LEU A 235 16.17 18.79 0.58
N ARG A 236 14.91 18.48 0.33
CA ARG A 236 13.87 18.29 1.35
C ARG A 236 13.62 16.82 1.59
N ILE A 237 13.73 16.38 2.83
CA ILE A 237 13.48 15.01 3.28
C ILE A 237 12.19 15.03 4.10
N VAL A 238 11.17 14.33 3.60
CA VAL A 238 9.82 14.35 4.18
C VAL A 238 9.37 12.94 4.51
N GLY A 239 8.73 12.77 5.65
CA GLY A 239 8.11 11.50 6.02
C GLY A 239 8.05 11.23 7.51
N HIS A 240 7.27 10.20 7.85
CA HIS A 240 7.02 9.83 9.24
C HIS A 240 8.22 9.12 9.87
N SER A 241 8.46 9.40 11.17
CA SER A 241 9.45 8.73 12.03
C SER A 241 10.89 8.68 11.46
N PRO A 242 11.49 9.82 11.02
CA PRO A 242 12.88 9.79 10.60
C PRO A 242 13.78 9.40 11.77
N PRO A 243 14.65 8.37 11.61
CA PRO A 243 15.60 7.95 12.64
C PRO A 243 16.71 8.99 12.85
N SER A 244 17.52 8.81 13.90
CA SER A 244 18.55 9.76 14.28
C SER A 244 19.55 10.06 13.17
N GLU A 245 19.97 9.04 12.41
CA GLU A 245 20.89 9.17 11.28
C GLU A 245 20.32 9.99 10.11
N VAL A 246 19.02 9.91 9.86
CA VAL A 246 18.34 10.75 8.86
C VAL A 246 18.21 12.19 9.38
N LYS A 247 17.85 12.37 10.65
CA LYS A 247 17.79 13.70 11.28
C LYS A 247 19.15 14.41 11.26
N ALA A 248 20.24 13.66 11.43
CA ALA A 248 21.60 14.17 11.39
C ALA A 248 22.04 14.70 10.01
N LEU A 249 21.30 14.40 8.93
CA LEU A 249 21.55 14.96 7.60
C LEU A 249 21.19 16.44 7.49
N SER A 250 20.41 17.00 8.45
CA SER A 250 20.02 18.40 8.44
C SER A 250 21.24 19.34 8.39
N GLY A 251 21.21 20.30 7.48
CA GLY A 251 22.29 21.24 7.24
C GLY A 251 21.88 22.37 6.32
N PRO A 252 22.84 23.19 5.86
CA PRO A 252 22.52 24.38 5.04
C PRO A 252 21.74 24.07 3.74
N ASN A 253 21.97 22.90 3.17
CA ASN A 253 21.40 22.48 1.90
C ASN A 253 20.47 21.24 2.04
N VAL A 254 20.21 20.76 3.27
CA VAL A 254 19.33 19.60 3.53
C VAL A 254 18.34 19.96 4.64
N GLU A 255 17.08 19.91 4.33
CA GLU A 255 15.98 20.16 5.26
C GLU A 255 15.29 18.83 5.59
N VAL A 256 15.37 18.38 6.85
CA VAL A 256 14.61 17.20 7.32
C VAL A 256 13.33 17.68 7.99
N LEU A 257 12.23 17.66 7.23
CA LEU A 257 10.93 18.22 7.63
C LEU A 257 10.10 17.27 8.52
N GLY A 258 10.42 15.98 8.52
CA GLY A 258 9.59 14.99 9.20
C GLY A 258 8.23 14.81 8.52
N PHE A 259 7.21 14.47 9.29
CA PHE A 259 5.85 14.35 8.77
C PHE A 259 5.26 15.72 8.44
N VAL A 260 4.69 15.84 7.25
CA VAL A 260 3.99 17.05 6.77
C VAL A 260 2.55 16.67 6.42
N PRO A 261 1.52 17.33 7.01
CA PRO A 261 0.13 16.98 6.78
C PRO A 261 -0.33 17.16 5.32
N ASP A 262 0.11 18.23 4.64
CA ASP A 262 -0.13 18.45 3.20
C ASP A 262 1.16 18.25 2.39
N ILE A 263 1.38 17.02 1.96
CA ILE A 263 2.51 16.70 1.08
C ILE A 263 2.41 17.39 -0.28
N GLY A 264 1.21 17.76 -0.71
CA GLY A 264 0.97 18.44 -1.97
C GLY A 264 1.66 19.79 -2.05
N GLU A 265 1.74 20.55 -0.94
CA GLU A 265 2.47 21.82 -0.89
C GLU A 265 3.96 21.61 -1.11
N ILE A 266 4.53 20.56 -0.53
CA ILE A 266 5.93 20.21 -0.71
C ILE A 266 6.21 19.83 -2.16
N TYR A 267 5.39 18.97 -2.77
CA TYR A 267 5.54 18.62 -4.18
C TYR A 267 5.41 19.84 -5.09
N ARG A 268 4.40 20.70 -4.88
CA ARG A 268 4.21 21.92 -5.68
C ARG A 268 5.39 22.89 -5.56
N SER A 269 6.06 22.96 -4.42
CA SER A 269 7.21 23.85 -4.18
C SER A 269 8.56 23.20 -4.45
N SER A 270 8.61 21.94 -4.86
CA SER A 270 9.84 21.21 -5.26
C SER A 270 9.94 21.12 -6.78
N ASP A 271 11.14 20.83 -7.29
CA ASP A 271 11.42 20.82 -8.73
C ASP A 271 11.68 19.43 -9.28
N VAL A 272 12.39 18.57 -8.54
CA VAL A 272 12.68 17.19 -8.93
C VAL A 272 12.46 16.29 -7.73
N ALA A 273 11.74 15.20 -7.93
CA ALA A 273 11.63 14.14 -6.94
C ALA A 273 12.72 13.08 -7.17
N ILE A 274 13.28 12.55 -6.08
CA ILE A 274 14.31 11.52 -6.13
C ILE A 274 13.83 10.23 -5.44
N ALA A 275 14.26 9.08 -6.01
CA ALA A 275 14.00 7.77 -5.42
C ALA A 275 15.24 6.87 -5.55
N PRO A 276 16.29 7.08 -4.71
CA PRO A 276 17.60 6.45 -4.84
C PRO A 276 17.72 5.13 -4.06
N MET A 277 16.71 4.26 -4.09
CA MET A 277 16.67 3.07 -3.24
C MET A 277 17.44 1.91 -3.88
N ARG A 278 18.34 1.26 -3.14
CA ARG A 278 19.14 0.12 -3.62
C ARG A 278 18.40 -1.22 -3.56
N PHE A 279 17.36 -1.31 -2.75
CA PHE A 279 16.54 -2.51 -2.59
C PHE A 279 15.11 -2.13 -2.18
N GLY A 280 14.22 -3.11 -2.20
CA GLY A 280 12.81 -2.97 -1.83
C GLY A 280 11.93 -3.82 -2.72
N GLY A 281 10.75 -4.20 -2.25
CA GLY A 281 9.73 -4.91 -3.03
C GLY A 281 8.64 -3.97 -3.56
N GLY A 282 7.82 -4.44 -4.48
CA GLY A 282 6.62 -3.77 -4.95
C GLY A 282 6.84 -2.46 -5.70
N LEU A 283 5.74 -1.82 -6.06
CA LEU A 283 5.73 -0.49 -6.69
C LEU A 283 6.19 0.58 -5.70
N LYS A 284 7.12 1.42 -6.13
CA LYS A 284 7.61 2.56 -5.33
C LYS A 284 6.64 3.73 -5.43
N GLY A 285 5.56 3.70 -4.64
CA GLY A 285 4.46 4.67 -4.70
C GLY A 285 4.90 6.14 -4.79
N LYS A 286 6.00 6.50 -4.10
CA LYS A 286 6.60 7.85 -4.15
C LYS A 286 6.93 8.37 -5.57
N ILE A 287 7.24 7.46 -6.50
CA ILE A 287 7.51 7.81 -7.92
C ILE A 287 6.21 8.28 -8.57
N ALA A 288 5.18 7.45 -8.52
CA ALA A 288 3.89 7.80 -9.11
C ALA A 288 3.20 8.97 -8.38
N GLU A 289 3.40 9.09 -7.07
CA GLU A 289 2.89 10.21 -6.29
C GLU A 289 3.52 11.53 -6.75
N ALA A 290 4.85 11.62 -6.85
CA ALA A 290 5.52 12.81 -7.36
C ALA A 290 5.07 13.15 -8.80
N MET A 291 4.99 12.14 -9.68
CA MET A 291 4.49 12.32 -11.05
C MET A 291 3.04 12.81 -11.10
N SER A 292 2.19 12.45 -10.13
CA SER A 292 0.80 12.90 -10.06
C SER A 292 0.67 14.42 -9.85
N PHE A 293 1.71 15.04 -9.27
CA PHE A 293 1.87 16.49 -9.13
C PHE A 293 2.63 17.13 -10.30
N GLY A 294 2.98 16.36 -11.32
CA GLY A 294 3.77 16.84 -12.44
C GLY A 294 5.25 17.03 -12.15
N LEU A 295 5.77 16.48 -11.03
CA LEU A 295 7.21 16.50 -10.78
C LEU A 295 7.93 15.46 -11.64
N PRO A 296 9.00 15.84 -12.35
CA PRO A 296 9.88 14.85 -12.95
C PRO A 296 10.62 14.10 -11.86
N VAL A 297 10.87 12.81 -12.10
CA VAL A 297 11.49 11.90 -11.12
C VAL A 297 12.84 11.42 -11.67
N VAL A 298 13.84 11.41 -10.78
CA VAL A 298 15.10 10.69 -10.98
C VAL A 298 15.15 9.50 -10.02
N THR A 299 15.50 8.34 -10.58
CA THR A 299 15.54 7.09 -9.82
C THR A 299 16.65 6.17 -10.36
N ASN A 300 16.62 4.89 -9.98
CA ASN A 300 17.50 3.85 -10.52
C ASN A 300 16.68 2.67 -11.04
N SER A 301 17.32 1.71 -11.71
CA SER A 301 16.66 0.53 -12.29
C SER A 301 15.89 -0.29 -11.26
N THR A 302 16.42 -0.43 -10.04
CA THR A 302 15.75 -1.13 -8.93
C THR A 302 14.38 -0.54 -8.58
N CYS A 303 14.24 0.78 -8.66
CA CYS A 303 12.99 1.45 -8.32
C CYS A 303 11.97 1.45 -9.47
N LEU A 304 12.39 1.17 -10.68
CA LEU A 304 11.51 1.05 -11.86
C LEU A 304 10.81 -0.31 -11.92
N GLU A 305 11.26 -1.28 -11.14
CA GLU A 305 10.65 -2.61 -11.12
C GLU A 305 9.16 -2.53 -10.78
N GLY A 306 8.34 -3.13 -11.63
CA GLY A 306 6.88 -3.14 -11.50
C GLY A 306 6.16 -1.98 -12.19
N PHE A 307 6.88 -0.95 -12.66
CA PHE A 307 6.34 0.11 -13.49
C PHE A 307 6.66 -0.13 -14.99
N ASP A 308 5.72 0.22 -15.86
CA ASP A 308 5.96 0.31 -17.31
C ASP A 308 6.51 1.72 -17.65
N LEU A 309 7.50 2.20 -16.87
CA LEU A 309 8.18 3.48 -17.09
C LEU A 309 9.36 3.32 -18.04
N SER A 310 9.59 4.33 -18.87
CA SER A 310 10.67 4.36 -19.87
C SER A 310 11.67 5.47 -19.54
N PRO A 311 12.92 5.13 -19.14
CA PRO A 311 13.96 6.12 -18.90
C PRO A 311 14.19 7.03 -20.12
N GLY A 312 14.38 8.33 -19.87
CA GLY A 312 14.51 9.35 -20.93
C GLY A 312 13.19 9.81 -21.56
N VAL A 313 12.08 9.17 -21.21
CA VAL A 313 10.74 9.52 -21.71
C VAL A 313 9.86 10.13 -20.63
N ASN A 314 9.58 9.38 -19.57
CA ASN A 314 8.70 9.78 -18.46
C ASN A 314 9.36 9.74 -17.08
N VAL A 315 10.61 9.30 -17.02
CA VAL A 315 11.46 9.23 -15.83
C VAL A 315 12.92 9.35 -16.29
N LEU A 316 13.83 9.84 -15.43
CA LEU A 316 15.26 9.64 -15.63
C LEU A 316 15.80 8.60 -14.66
N ALA A 317 16.82 7.86 -15.06
CA ALA A 317 17.42 6.82 -14.24
C ALA A 317 18.96 6.89 -14.30
N GLY A 318 19.57 6.66 -13.12
CA GLY A 318 21.02 6.50 -12.99
C GLY A 318 21.31 5.43 -11.94
N ASP A 319 22.12 4.43 -12.28
CA ASP A 319 22.40 3.29 -11.41
C ASP A 319 23.65 3.47 -10.54
N ASP A 320 24.51 4.39 -10.92
CA ASP A 320 25.67 4.82 -10.13
C ASP A 320 25.53 6.29 -9.69
N PRO A 321 26.30 6.75 -8.70
CA PRO A 321 26.21 8.11 -8.17
C PRO A 321 26.41 9.21 -9.21
N SER A 322 27.31 9.03 -10.18
CA SER A 322 27.55 10.02 -11.25
C SER A 322 26.36 10.11 -12.18
N ALA A 323 25.92 8.97 -12.73
CA ALA A 323 24.78 8.91 -13.63
C ALA A 323 23.49 9.46 -12.98
N PHE A 324 23.31 9.20 -11.68
CA PHE A 324 22.17 9.76 -10.93
C PHE A 324 22.28 11.29 -10.80
N ALA A 325 23.47 11.80 -10.46
CA ALA A 325 23.73 13.24 -10.36
C ALA A 325 23.52 13.95 -11.71
N ASP A 326 24.08 13.40 -12.80
CA ASP A 326 23.94 13.93 -14.16
C ASP A 326 22.47 14.00 -14.59
N ALA A 327 21.66 12.99 -14.25
CA ALA A 327 20.23 12.99 -14.51
C ALA A 327 19.50 14.11 -13.76
N VAL A 328 19.84 14.37 -12.48
CA VAL A 328 19.28 15.48 -11.70
C VAL A 328 19.68 16.82 -12.29
N VAL A 329 20.97 17.03 -12.57
CA VAL A 329 21.50 18.26 -13.15
C VAL A 329 20.85 18.55 -14.51
N SER A 330 20.71 17.53 -15.36
CA SER A 330 20.05 17.66 -16.67
C SER A 330 18.60 18.16 -16.52
N LEU A 331 17.81 17.62 -15.58
CA LEU A 331 16.45 18.11 -15.34
C LEU A 331 16.41 19.55 -14.82
N LEU A 332 17.37 19.92 -13.98
CA LEU A 332 17.40 21.27 -13.42
C LEU A 332 17.87 22.31 -14.45
N CYS A 333 18.71 21.90 -15.43
CA CYS A 333 19.32 22.79 -16.41
C CYS A 333 18.63 22.82 -17.78
N ASP A 334 18.00 21.71 -18.21
CA ASP A 334 17.33 21.60 -19.52
C ASP A 334 15.81 21.71 -19.37
N GLU A 335 15.25 22.85 -19.80
CA GLU A 335 13.82 23.11 -19.70
C GLU A 335 12.98 22.19 -20.60
N ALA A 336 13.45 21.89 -21.80
CA ALA A 336 12.72 21.05 -22.72
C ALA A 336 12.64 19.60 -22.18
N LEU A 337 13.75 19.10 -21.65
CA LEU A 337 13.80 17.78 -20.99
C LEU A 337 12.91 17.76 -19.75
N TYR A 338 12.97 18.79 -18.91
CA TYR A 338 12.14 18.93 -17.72
C TYR A 338 10.66 18.83 -18.06
N LEU A 339 10.18 19.67 -19.00
CA LEU A 339 8.78 19.70 -19.42
C LEU A 339 8.35 18.36 -20.03
N LYS A 340 9.19 17.77 -20.87
CA LYS A 340 8.93 16.46 -21.48
C LYS A 340 8.73 15.38 -20.43
N VAL A 341 9.67 15.24 -19.49
CA VAL A 341 9.64 14.18 -18.46
C VAL A 341 8.48 14.41 -17.49
N SER A 342 8.26 15.67 -17.06
CA SER A 342 7.15 16.08 -16.20
C SER A 342 5.80 15.70 -16.82
N GLU A 343 5.53 16.13 -18.05
CA GLU A 343 4.25 15.91 -18.71
C GLU A 343 4.01 14.41 -19.00
N ASN A 344 5.03 13.71 -19.47
CA ASN A 344 4.91 12.29 -19.76
C ASN A 344 4.73 11.46 -18.49
N GLY A 345 5.43 11.79 -17.39
CA GLY A 345 5.24 11.17 -16.07
C GLY A 345 3.82 11.39 -15.55
N TRP A 346 3.31 12.61 -15.63
CA TRP A 346 1.95 12.94 -15.23
C TRP A 346 0.89 12.18 -16.05
N ARG A 347 1.04 12.17 -17.40
CA ARG A 347 0.14 11.42 -18.30
C ARG A 347 0.15 9.93 -17.98
N PHE A 348 1.34 9.37 -17.70
CA PHE A 348 1.49 7.98 -17.31
C PHE A 348 0.69 7.66 -16.06
N VAL A 349 0.81 8.46 -15.00
CA VAL A 349 0.04 8.25 -13.76
C VAL A 349 -1.46 8.41 -14.00
N LYS A 350 -1.89 9.44 -14.71
CA LYS A 350 -3.29 9.66 -15.05
C LYS A 350 -3.92 8.48 -15.80
N SER A 351 -3.20 7.90 -16.73
CA SER A 351 -3.71 6.81 -17.58
C SER A 351 -3.67 5.43 -16.91
N ASN A 352 -2.86 5.23 -15.86
CA ASN A 352 -2.65 3.92 -15.27
C ASN A 352 -3.07 3.82 -13.79
N PHE A 353 -3.08 4.95 -13.07
CA PHE A 353 -3.22 4.97 -11.61
C PHE A 353 -4.31 5.94 -11.11
N SER A 354 -5.08 6.57 -12.00
CA SER A 354 -6.16 7.45 -11.57
C SER A 354 -7.30 6.68 -10.91
N GLU A 355 -8.11 7.39 -10.11
CA GLU A 355 -9.27 6.78 -9.46
C GLU A 355 -10.25 6.17 -10.47
N GLU A 356 -10.44 6.83 -11.62
CA GLU A 356 -11.32 6.37 -12.69
C GLU A 356 -10.86 5.01 -13.26
N VAL A 357 -9.55 4.85 -13.47
CA VAL A 357 -8.95 3.60 -13.94
C VAL A 357 -9.16 2.49 -12.93
N VAL A 358 -8.92 2.77 -11.65
CA VAL A 358 -9.10 1.76 -10.59
C VAL A 358 -10.58 1.46 -10.37
N ALA A 359 -11.46 2.47 -10.41
CA ALA A 359 -12.90 2.26 -10.30
C ALA A 359 -13.45 1.36 -11.42
N ALA A 360 -13.01 1.59 -12.66
CA ALA A 360 -13.40 0.74 -13.79
C ALA A 360 -12.93 -0.71 -13.59
N LYS A 361 -11.70 -0.93 -13.12
CA LYS A 361 -11.16 -2.27 -12.84
C LYS A 361 -11.89 -2.97 -11.67
N LEU A 362 -12.18 -2.24 -10.58
CA LEU A 362 -12.96 -2.78 -9.46
C LEU A 362 -14.38 -3.16 -9.87
N LYS A 363 -15.02 -2.31 -10.67
CA LYS A 363 -16.35 -2.58 -11.20
C LYS A 363 -16.36 -3.83 -12.08
N ASP A 364 -15.43 -3.94 -13.03
CA ASP A 364 -15.28 -5.11 -13.89
C ASP A 364 -15.03 -6.39 -13.06
N LEU A 365 -14.15 -6.33 -12.07
CA LEU A 365 -13.88 -7.45 -11.16
C LEU A 365 -15.15 -7.90 -10.43
N ILE A 366 -15.96 -6.97 -9.94
CA ILE A 366 -17.20 -7.26 -9.23
C ILE A 366 -18.27 -7.83 -10.17
N GLU A 367 -18.41 -7.29 -11.38
CA GLU A 367 -19.35 -7.78 -12.39
C GLU A 367 -19.00 -9.21 -12.80
N ARG A 368 -17.72 -9.53 -12.99
CA ARG A 368 -17.21 -10.86 -13.32
C ARG A 368 -17.09 -11.82 -12.12
N ARG A 369 -17.63 -11.48 -10.94
CA ARG A 369 -17.53 -12.33 -9.72
C ARG A 369 -18.08 -13.76 -9.91
N HIS A 370 -18.93 -14.00 -10.89
CA HIS A 370 -19.43 -15.32 -11.22
C HIS A 370 -18.36 -16.25 -11.82
N GLU A 371 -17.27 -15.69 -12.32
CA GLU A 371 -16.14 -16.46 -12.87
C GLU A 371 -15.24 -17.04 -11.79
N TYR A 372 -15.17 -16.47 -10.58
CA TYR A 372 -14.39 -17.01 -9.46
C TYR A 372 -15.32 -17.57 -8.39
N LEU A 373 -15.43 -18.90 -8.40
CA LEU A 373 -16.33 -19.61 -7.49
C LEU A 373 -15.71 -19.70 -6.09
N PRO A 374 -16.55 -19.62 -5.03
CA PRO A 374 -16.06 -19.76 -3.67
C PRO A 374 -15.44 -21.15 -3.42
N LYS A 375 -14.24 -21.17 -2.85
CA LYS A 375 -13.62 -22.39 -2.36
C LYS A 375 -14.43 -22.95 -1.19
N ARG A 376 -14.67 -24.25 -1.18
CA ARG A 376 -15.41 -24.91 -0.12
C ARG A 376 -14.50 -25.24 1.08
N LEU A 377 -15.05 -25.10 2.27
CA LEU A 377 -14.37 -25.58 3.47
C LEU A 377 -14.19 -27.11 3.39
N ALA A 378 -12.97 -27.58 3.64
CA ALA A 378 -12.68 -29.01 3.63
C ALA A 378 -13.59 -29.77 4.61
N LEU A 379 -14.01 -31.00 4.25
CA LEU A 379 -14.99 -31.78 5.01
C LEU A 379 -14.59 -31.94 6.48
N GLY A 380 -13.33 -32.25 6.78
CA GLY A 380 -12.83 -32.38 8.15
C GLY A 380 -12.96 -31.08 8.95
N LYS A 381 -12.60 -29.94 8.36
CA LYS A 381 -12.80 -28.65 9.00
C LYS A 381 -14.29 -28.31 9.19
N ARG A 382 -15.13 -28.65 8.23
CA ARG A 382 -16.59 -28.43 8.34
C ARG A 382 -17.19 -29.25 9.49
N VAL A 383 -16.76 -30.49 9.66
CA VAL A 383 -17.18 -31.34 10.80
C VAL A 383 -16.71 -30.74 12.13
N ALA A 384 -15.44 -30.34 12.21
CA ALA A 384 -14.90 -29.71 13.42
C ALA A 384 -15.67 -28.41 13.80
N TRP A 385 -16.00 -27.57 12.84
CA TRP A 385 -16.79 -26.35 13.05
C TRP A 385 -18.22 -26.67 13.49
N ASN A 386 -18.88 -27.65 12.89
CA ASN A 386 -20.20 -28.10 13.33
C ASN A 386 -20.18 -28.58 14.78
N THR A 387 -19.18 -29.39 15.16
CA THR A 387 -19.02 -29.88 16.54
C THR A 387 -18.82 -28.72 17.52
N ARG A 388 -17.92 -27.78 17.20
CA ARG A 388 -17.67 -26.57 17.99
C ARG A 388 -18.94 -25.74 18.16
N PHE A 389 -19.67 -25.51 17.09
CA PHE A 389 -20.94 -24.76 17.11
C PHE A 389 -22.00 -25.43 17.98
N MET A 390 -22.13 -26.75 17.88
CA MET A 390 -23.07 -27.51 18.70
C MET A 390 -22.70 -27.45 20.20
N ILE A 391 -21.40 -27.46 20.53
CA ILE A 391 -20.92 -27.28 21.91
C ILE A 391 -21.23 -25.85 22.40
N GLU A 392 -20.91 -24.82 21.62
CA GLU A 392 -21.22 -23.41 21.95
C GLU A 392 -22.73 -23.23 22.19
N LYS A 393 -23.58 -23.79 21.32
CA LYS A 393 -25.04 -23.71 21.44
C LYS A 393 -25.55 -24.41 22.70
N ARG A 394 -24.99 -25.58 23.07
CA ARG A 394 -25.34 -26.30 24.30
C ARG A 394 -24.90 -25.55 25.55
N LEU A 395 -23.72 -24.93 25.54
CA LEU A 395 -23.24 -24.11 26.66
C LEU A 395 -24.12 -22.87 26.85
N LEU A 396 -24.41 -22.13 25.77
CA LEU A 396 -25.31 -20.96 25.82
C LEU A 396 -26.71 -21.33 26.27
N TRP A 397 -27.24 -22.48 25.88
CA TRP A 397 -28.55 -22.96 26.36
C TRP A 397 -28.53 -23.28 27.86
N ARG A 398 -27.46 -23.91 28.37
CA ARG A 398 -27.25 -24.16 29.80
C ARG A 398 -27.19 -22.86 30.63
N PHE A 399 -26.43 -21.84 30.14
CA PHE A 399 -26.38 -20.55 30.83
C PHE A 399 -27.73 -19.81 30.85
N ARG A 400 -28.50 -19.87 29.76
CA ARG A 400 -29.87 -19.31 29.74
C ARG A 400 -30.84 -20.08 30.61
N ALA A 401 -30.71 -21.41 30.69
CA ALA A 401 -31.56 -22.25 31.53
C ALA A 401 -31.24 -22.10 33.02
N THR A 402 -30.06 -21.61 33.40
CA THR A 402 -29.66 -21.38 34.80
C THR A 402 -29.96 -19.98 35.33
N GLY A 403 -30.59 -19.09 34.52
CA GLY A 403 -31.06 -17.78 34.98
C GLY A 403 -29.95 -16.77 35.37
N LEU A 404 -28.70 -16.98 34.93
CA LEU A 404 -27.56 -16.11 35.23
C LEU A 404 -27.42 -14.90 34.28
N ASP A 405 -28.47 -14.58 33.50
CA ASP A 405 -28.48 -13.43 32.56
C ASP A 405 -29.07 -12.15 33.21
N SER A 406 -29.06 -12.06 34.56
CA SER A 406 -29.46 -10.85 35.28
C SER A 406 -28.38 -10.43 36.29
N ARG A 407 -27.26 -9.87 35.75
CA ARG A 407 -26.46 -8.86 36.47
C ARG A 407 -25.48 -8.19 35.47
#